data_53d863ec5f518ec26ab58136a72e3c8d
#
_entry.id   53d863ec5f518ec26ab58136a72e3c8d
#
_cell.length_a   1.000
_cell.length_b   1.000
_cell.length_c   1.000
_cell.angle_alpha   90.00
_cell.angle_beta   90.00
_cell.angle_gamma   90.00
#
_symmetry.space_group_name_H-M   'P 1'
#
loop_
_entity.id
_entity.type
_entity.pdbx_description
1 polymer ?
#
loop_
_entity_poly.entity_id
_entity_poly.type
_entity_poly.pdbx_seq_one_letter_code
_entity_poly.pdbx_strand_id
1 'polypeptide(L)'
;PPVVVTKSPTVKKARNGVMEFLLINHPLDCPICDQGGECDLQDQAMAFGVDNSRYAENKRAVEDKYIGPLVRTSMNRCIHCTRCVRFTAEVAGTADMGAIGRGEDMEITTYLETAMASELQGNVADLCPVGALLPKPYAFKARPWELGKTESIDVMDALGSAIRVDVRGREVMRILPRVNENVN
;
A
#
# COMPACT_ATOMS: atom_id res chain seq x y z
N PRO A 1 -11.12 9.06 -32.73
CA PRO A 1 -10.74 8.65 -31.38
C PRO A 1 -10.98 9.82 -30.41
N PRO A 2 -11.41 9.57 -29.17
CA PRO A 2 -11.65 10.61 -28.21
C PRO A 2 -10.34 11.35 -27.86
N VAL A 3 -10.43 12.67 -27.68
CA VAL A 3 -9.32 13.50 -27.21
C VAL A 3 -9.33 13.52 -25.69
N VAL A 4 -8.27 13.02 -25.06
CA VAL A 4 -8.10 13.03 -23.60
C VAL A 4 -7.19 14.16 -23.17
N VAL A 5 -7.72 15.10 -22.40
CA VAL A 5 -6.97 16.24 -21.88
C VAL A 5 -6.53 15.96 -20.45
N THR A 6 -5.21 15.91 -20.21
CA THR A 6 -4.64 15.56 -18.90
C THR A 6 -4.01 16.74 -18.14
N LYS A 7 -3.91 17.92 -18.78
CA LYS A 7 -3.18 19.10 -18.26
C LYS A 7 -3.97 20.40 -18.40
N SER A 8 -5.27 20.40 -18.05
CA SER A 8 -6.06 21.65 -18.03
C SER A 8 -6.26 22.17 -16.59
N PRO A 9 -6.65 23.44 -16.41
CA PRO A 9 -7.03 23.97 -15.09
C PRO A 9 -8.15 23.15 -14.43
N THR A 10 -9.12 22.69 -15.21
CA THR A 10 -10.23 21.83 -14.73
C THR A 10 -9.70 20.50 -14.22
N VAL A 11 -8.77 19.85 -14.93
CA VAL A 11 -8.15 18.59 -14.50
C VAL A 11 -7.34 18.79 -13.22
N LYS A 12 -6.58 19.89 -13.12
CA LYS A 12 -5.86 20.23 -11.89
C LYS A 12 -6.80 20.35 -10.71
N LYS A 13 -7.89 21.11 -10.85
CA LYS A 13 -8.89 21.28 -9.80
C LYS A 13 -9.55 19.95 -9.40
N ALA A 14 -9.86 19.09 -10.37
CA ALA A 14 -10.42 17.78 -10.11
C ALA A 14 -9.44 16.89 -9.33
N ARG A 15 -8.15 16.86 -9.70
CA ARG A 15 -7.12 16.10 -8.97
C ARG A 15 -6.96 16.61 -7.53
N ASN A 16 -6.94 17.92 -7.32
CA ASN A 16 -6.89 18.49 -5.98
C ASN A 16 -8.09 18.04 -5.13
N GLY A 17 -9.31 18.05 -5.71
CA GLY A 17 -10.51 17.57 -5.03
C GLY A 17 -10.45 16.08 -4.68
N VAL A 18 -9.92 15.23 -5.57
CA VAL A 18 -9.72 13.81 -5.29
C VAL A 18 -8.70 13.60 -4.17
N MET A 19 -7.60 14.35 -4.18
CA MET A 19 -6.61 14.26 -3.10
C MET A 19 -7.17 14.70 -1.75
N GLU A 20 -7.92 15.79 -1.73
CA GLU A 20 -8.61 16.25 -0.53
C GLU A 20 -9.56 15.17 0.02
N PHE A 21 -10.34 14.54 -0.86
CA PHE A 21 -11.24 13.45 -0.50
C PHE A 21 -10.49 12.25 0.11
N LEU A 22 -9.37 11.82 -0.49
CA LEU A 22 -8.57 10.72 0.05
C LEU A 22 -7.93 11.05 1.41
N LEU A 23 -7.62 12.32 1.66
CA LEU A 23 -6.94 12.76 2.87
C LEU A 23 -7.90 13.09 4.03
N ILE A 24 -9.20 13.28 3.80
CA ILE A 24 -10.18 13.63 4.84
C ILE A 24 -10.06 12.68 6.05
N ASN A 25 -10.12 11.38 5.82
CA ASN A 25 -10.07 10.36 6.86
C ASN A 25 -8.67 9.74 7.05
N HIS A 26 -7.70 10.11 6.22
CA HIS A 26 -6.35 9.54 6.35
C HIS A 26 -5.64 10.13 7.58
N PRO A 27 -5.08 9.28 8.49
CA PRO A 27 -4.41 9.77 9.69
C PRO A 27 -3.09 10.47 9.37
N LEU A 28 -2.66 11.40 10.22
CA LEU A 28 -1.36 12.09 10.10
C LEU A 28 -0.22 11.24 10.67
N ASP A 29 -0.13 10.00 10.24
CA ASP A 29 0.76 8.97 10.77
C ASP A 29 2.09 8.83 10.01
N CYS A 30 2.38 9.67 9.03
CA CYS A 30 3.60 9.53 8.21
C CYS A 30 4.88 9.36 9.04
N PRO A 31 5.08 10.06 10.17
CA PRO A 31 6.27 9.90 11.00
C PRO A 31 6.41 8.49 11.62
N ILE A 32 5.31 7.78 11.85
CA ILE A 32 5.28 6.44 12.45
C ILE A 32 4.84 5.35 11.46
N CYS A 33 4.60 5.69 10.20
CA CYS A 33 4.15 4.78 9.16
C CYS A 33 5.35 4.24 8.38
N ASP A 34 5.51 2.91 8.33
CA ASP A 34 6.63 2.28 7.61
C ASP A 34 6.59 2.49 6.08
N GLN A 35 5.44 2.91 5.53
CA GLN A 35 5.33 3.32 4.13
C GLN A 35 5.89 4.72 3.86
N GLY A 36 6.18 5.50 4.91
CA GLY A 36 6.69 6.88 4.78
C GLY A 36 7.99 6.94 3.98
N GLY A 37 8.00 7.75 2.91
CA GLY A 37 9.11 7.89 1.97
C GLY A 37 9.05 6.98 0.73
N GLU A 38 8.07 6.06 0.67
CA GLU A 38 7.79 5.20 -0.49
C GLU A 38 6.26 4.99 -0.65
N CYS A 39 5.47 6.01 -0.32
CA CYS A 39 4.01 5.94 -0.27
C CYS A 39 3.40 6.66 -1.47
N ASP A 40 2.64 5.94 -2.31
CA ASP A 40 1.96 6.52 -3.47
C ASP A 40 1.04 7.69 -3.07
N LEU A 41 0.37 7.60 -1.91
CA LEU A 41 -0.50 8.68 -1.44
C LEU A 41 0.30 9.93 -1.05
N GLN A 42 1.46 9.79 -0.42
CA GLN A 42 2.34 10.93 -0.12
C GLN A 42 2.79 11.62 -1.40
N ASP A 43 3.26 10.86 -2.38
CA ASP A 43 3.76 11.40 -3.65
C ASP A 43 2.66 12.14 -4.42
N GLN A 44 1.46 11.55 -4.46
CA GLN A 44 0.30 12.20 -5.08
C GLN A 44 -0.17 13.43 -4.29
N ALA A 45 -0.12 13.39 -2.95
CA ALA A 45 -0.47 14.53 -2.12
C ALA A 45 0.50 15.70 -2.30
N MET A 46 1.80 15.43 -2.44
CA MET A 46 2.80 16.45 -2.75
C MET A 46 2.60 17.06 -4.13
N ALA A 47 2.19 16.26 -5.11
CA ALA A 47 1.99 16.73 -6.50
C ALA A 47 0.68 17.51 -6.69
N PHE A 48 -0.39 17.11 -6.01
CA PHE A 48 -1.76 17.59 -6.28
C PHE A 48 -2.55 17.99 -5.03
N GLY A 49 -2.01 17.80 -3.84
CA GLY A 49 -2.66 18.17 -2.59
C GLY A 49 -2.60 19.68 -2.33
N VAL A 50 -3.25 20.06 -1.25
CA VAL A 50 -3.18 21.40 -0.65
C VAL A 50 -2.50 21.31 0.72
N ASP A 51 -2.00 22.42 1.22
CA ASP A 51 -1.19 22.51 2.44
C ASP A 51 -2.00 22.49 3.74
N ASN A 52 -3.33 22.56 3.64
CA ASN A 52 -4.22 22.60 4.80
C ASN A 52 -5.48 21.75 4.57
N SER A 53 -6.18 21.42 5.66
CA SER A 53 -7.51 20.84 5.65
C SER A 53 -8.55 21.90 6.00
N ARG A 54 -9.65 21.92 5.24
CA ARG A 54 -10.84 22.73 5.55
C ARG A 54 -11.90 21.96 6.33
N TYR A 55 -11.63 20.70 6.68
CA TYR A 55 -12.52 19.83 7.44
C TYR A 55 -12.08 19.80 8.89
N ALA A 56 -13.03 19.95 9.80
CA ALA A 56 -12.82 20.00 11.24
C ALA A 56 -13.33 18.75 11.96
N GLU A 57 -14.00 17.87 11.25
CA GLU A 57 -14.55 16.62 11.79
C GLU A 57 -13.44 15.65 12.19
N ASN A 58 -13.75 14.79 13.15
CA ASN A 58 -12.86 13.72 13.55
C ASN A 58 -12.63 12.74 12.40
N LYS A 59 -11.38 12.31 12.23
CA LYS A 59 -11.05 11.27 11.26
C LYS A 59 -11.63 9.93 11.71
N ARG A 60 -12.02 9.11 10.72
CA ARG A 60 -12.53 7.76 10.93
C ARG A 60 -11.52 6.94 11.73
N ALA A 61 -12.02 6.19 12.72
CA ALA A 61 -11.24 5.21 13.48
C ALA A 61 -11.74 3.80 13.14
N VAL A 62 -10.80 2.93 12.78
CA VAL A 62 -11.06 1.52 12.44
C VAL A 62 -10.09 0.64 13.21
N GLU A 63 -10.59 -0.44 13.78
CA GLU A 63 -9.76 -1.43 14.44
C GLU A 63 -8.83 -2.16 13.46
N ASP A 64 -7.61 -2.44 13.91
CA ASP A 64 -6.69 -3.27 13.17
C ASP A 64 -7.17 -4.73 13.17
N LYS A 65 -7.05 -5.39 12.03
CA LYS A 65 -7.55 -6.77 11.83
C LYS A 65 -6.39 -7.75 11.80
N TYR A 66 -6.59 -8.94 12.32
CA TYR A 66 -5.68 -10.06 12.11
C TYR A 66 -5.98 -10.69 10.75
N ILE A 67 -5.04 -10.64 9.82
CA ILE A 67 -5.20 -11.20 8.48
C ILE A 67 -4.15 -12.26 8.14
N GLY A 68 -3.31 -12.63 9.10
CA GLY A 68 -2.30 -13.67 8.93
C GLY A 68 -0.97 -13.36 9.62
N PRO A 69 -0.02 -14.31 9.57
CA PRO A 69 1.24 -14.20 10.28
C PRO A 69 2.24 -13.22 9.64
N LEU A 70 2.17 -12.99 8.32
CA LEU A 70 3.17 -12.23 7.57
C LEU A 70 2.84 -10.74 7.47
N VAL A 71 1.55 -10.38 7.51
CA VAL A 71 1.09 -9.02 7.25
C VAL A 71 0.59 -8.37 8.54
N ARG A 72 1.08 -7.16 8.79
CA ARG A 72 0.59 -6.26 9.83
C ARG A 72 -0.43 -5.30 9.21
N THR A 73 -1.51 -5.06 9.91
CA THR A 73 -2.54 -4.11 9.51
C THR A 73 -2.42 -2.78 10.25
N SER A 74 -2.86 -1.72 9.61
CA SER A 74 -3.10 -0.41 10.20
C SER A 74 -4.25 0.23 9.42
N MET A 75 -5.48 -0.22 9.72
CA MET A 75 -6.63 -0.02 8.84
C MET A 75 -7.14 1.41 8.79
N ASN A 76 -6.80 2.25 9.75
CA ASN A 76 -7.03 3.69 9.66
C ASN A 76 -6.37 4.35 8.43
N ARG A 77 -5.28 3.73 7.92
CA ARG A 77 -4.53 4.23 6.76
C ARG A 77 -5.09 3.74 5.43
N CYS A 78 -6.06 2.84 5.45
CA CYS A 78 -6.66 2.27 4.24
C CYS A 78 -7.41 3.34 3.43
N ILE A 79 -7.16 3.40 2.12
CA ILE A 79 -7.84 4.31 1.17
C ILE A 79 -8.89 3.61 0.30
N HIS A 80 -9.29 2.41 0.68
CA HIS A 80 -10.33 1.61 0.00
C HIS A 80 -10.10 1.38 -1.50
N CYS A 81 -8.85 1.32 -1.95
CA CYS A 81 -8.54 1.10 -3.37
C CYS A 81 -8.86 -0.31 -3.88
N THR A 82 -9.16 -1.24 -2.99
CA THR A 82 -9.51 -2.65 -3.24
C THR A 82 -8.44 -3.47 -3.97
N ARG A 83 -7.20 -2.99 -4.11
CA ARG A 83 -6.12 -3.75 -4.76
C ARG A 83 -5.90 -5.11 -4.09
N CYS A 84 -5.88 -5.18 -2.77
CA CYS A 84 -5.71 -6.43 -2.01
C CYS A 84 -6.88 -7.40 -2.22
N VAL A 85 -8.13 -6.92 -2.23
CA VAL A 85 -9.32 -7.74 -2.47
C VAL A 85 -9.28 -8.34 -3.89
N ARG A 86 -8.99 -7.52 -4.90
CA ARG A 86 -8.87 -8.00 -6.29
C ARG A 86 -7.71 -8.97 -6.46
N PHE A 87 -6.59 -8.71 -5.81
CA PHE A 87 -5.44 -9.62 -5.86
C PHE A 87 -5.79 -11.01 -5.29
N THR A 88 -6.40 -11.07 -4.10
CA THR A 88 -6.76 -12.34 -3.49
C THR A 88 -7.80 -13.11 -4.31
N ALA A 89 -8.77 -12.41 -4.92
CA ALA A 89 -9.80 -13.03 -5.73
C ALA A 89 -9.33 -13.45 -7.13
N GLU A 90 -8.59 -12.56 -7.84
CA GLU A 90 -8.29 -12.72 -9.26
C GLU A 90 -6.92 -13.38 -9.51
N VAL A 91 -5.93 -13.16 -8.66
CA VAL A 91 -4.57 -13.67 -8.81
C VAL A 91 -4.30 -14.87 -7.92
N ALA A 92 -4.56 -14.73 -6.61
CA ALA A 92 -4.36 -15.82 -5.65
C ALA A 92 -5.48 -16.89 -5.72
N GLY A 93 -6.67 -16.52 -6.22
CA GLY A 93 -7.81 -17.44 -6.37
C GLY A 93 -8.46 -17.90 -5.07
N THR A 94 -8.15 -17.26 -3.94
CA THR A 94 -8.64 -17.68 -2.61
C THR A 94 -9.80 -16.83 -2.09
N ALA A 95 -10.00 -15.62 -2.64
CA ALA A 95 -11.00 -14.65 -2.19
C ALA A 95 -11.03 -14.42 -0.67
N ASP A 96 -9.85 -14.50 -0.01
CA ASP A 96 -9.72 -14.42 1.45
C ASP A 96 -10.08 -13.03 2.00
N MET A 97 -9.96 -11.98 1.19
CA MET A 97 -10.25 -10.61 1.57
C MET A 97 -11.51 -10.08 0.90
N GLY A 98 -12.25 -9.26 1.62
CA GLY A 98 -13.45 -8.62 1.12
C GLY A 98 -13.62 -7.20 1.66
N ALA A 99 -14.66 -6.52 1.17
CA ALA A 99 -15.10 -5.24 1.67
C ALA A 99 -16.47 -5.39 2.32
N ILE A 100 -16.62 -4.91 3.53
CA ILE A 100 -17.90 -4.85 4.25
C ILE A 100 -18.30 -3.39 4.43
N GLY A 101 -19.62 -3.14 4.57
CA GLY A 101 -20.13 -1.77 4.68
C GLY A 101 -20.08 -0.99 3.37
N ARG A 102 -20.31 0.31 3.47
CA ARG A 102 -20.31 1.24 2.32
C ARG A 102 -19.98 2.66 2.77
N GLY A 103 -19.56 3.50 1.81
CA GLY A 103 -19.20 4.89 2.11
C GLY A 103 -17.99 4.97 3.05
N GLU A 104 -18.06 5.84 4.02
CA GLU A 104 -17.00 6.00 5.02
C GLU A 104 -16.88 4.81 5.97
N ASP A 105 -17.96 4.06 6.19
CA ASP A 105 -18.00 2.87 7.03
C ASP A 105 -17.53 1.60 6.30
N MET A 106 -17.04 1.72 5.07
CA MET A 106 -16.49 0.58 4.36
C MET A 106 -15.17 0.13 5.02
N GLU A 107 -15.06 -1.17 5.29
CA GLU A 107 -13.86 -1.78 5.83
C GLU A 107 -13.36 -2.93 4.95
N ILE A 108 -12.06 -3.00 4.78
CA ILE A 108 -11.39 -4.15 4.15
C ILE A 108 -10.99 -5.13 5.26
N THR A 109 -11.46 -6.35 5.17
CA THR A 109 -11.21 -7.40 6.17
C THR A 109 -11.24 -8.78 5.54
N THR A 110 -10.87 -9.79 6.33
CA THR A 110 -11.10 -11.19 6.01
C THR A 110 -12.43 -11.66 6.61
N TYR A 111 -12.99 -12.74 6.09
CA TYR A 111 -14.21 -13.32 6.65
C TYR A 111 -13.95 -13.87 8.06
N LEU A 112 -14.71 -13.37 9.05
CA LEU A 112 -14.60 -13.75 10.47
C LEU A 112 -13.17 -13.70 11.02
N GLU A 113 -12.35 -12.74 10.55
CA GLU A 113 -10.95 -12.58 10.96
C GLU A 113 -10.08 -13.84 10.72
N THR A 114 -10.48 -14.68 9.77
CA THR A 114 -9.70 -15.84 9.36
C THR A 114 -8.40 -15.39 8.71
N ALA A 115 -7.29 -16.03 9.06
CA ALA A 115 -6.01 -15.74 8.40
C ALA A 115 -6.08 -16.09 6.90
N MET A 116 -5.45 -15.27 6.06
CA MET A 116 -5.28 -15.60 4.64
C MET A 116 -4.53 -16.92 4.50
N ALA A 117 -5.06 -17.81 3.66
CA ALA A 117 -4.52 -19.15 3.45
C ALA A 117 -3.54 -19.25 2.29
N SER A 118 -3.54 -18.27 1.38
CA SER A 118 -2.68 -18.28 0.20
C SER A 118 -1.22 -18.11 0.53
N GLU A 119 -0.34 -18.85 -0.16
CA GLU A 119 1.11 -18.65 -0.14
C GLU A 119 1.50 -17.25 -0.63
N LEU A 120 0.64 -16.62 -1.45
CA LEU A 120 0.84 -15.28 -1.98
C LEU A 120 0.42 -14.17 -1.00
N GLN A 121 0.03 -14.48 0.24
CA GLN A 121 -0.44 -13.50 1.21
C GLN A 121 0.53 -12.34 1.47
N GLY A 122 1.83 -12.58 1.39
CA GLY A 122 2.86 -11.55 1.56
C GLY A 122 2.80 -10.43 0.51
N ASN A 123 2.37 -10.75 -0.70
CA ASN A 123 2.30 -9.80 -1.80
C ASN A 123 1.27 -8.68 -1.61
N VAL A 124 0.28 -8.86 -0.73
CA VAL A 124 -0.69 -7.78 -0.44
C VAL A 124 -0.04 -6.56 0.21
N ALA A 125 1.07 -6.77 0.94
CA ALA A 125 1.84 -5.67 1.51
C ALA A 125 2.57 -4.86 0.42
N ASP A 126 3.13 -5.52 -0.59
CA ASP A 126 3.82 -4.87 -1.72
C ASP A 126 2.82 -4.14 -2.64
N LEU A 127 1.61 -4.66 -2.77
CA LEU A 127 0.54 -4.07 -3.59
C LEU A 127 -0.15 -2.89 -2.92
N CYS A 128 -0.11 -2.80 -1.59
CA CYS A 128 -0.79 -1.75 -0.86
C CYS A 128 -0.11 -0.40 -1.11
N PRO A 129 -0.84 0.61 -1.66
CA PRO A 129 -0.24 1.89 -2.00
C PRO A 129 0.05 2.78 -0.79
N VAL A 130 -0.43 2.36 0.39
CA VAL A 130 -0.32 3.08 1.66
C VAL A 130 0.11 2.13 2.78
N GLY A 131 0.41 2.66 3.96
CA GLY A 131 0.82 1.87 5.11
C GLY A 131 -0.31 1.15 5.85
N ALA A 132 -1.35 0.70 5.13
CA ALA A 132 -2.45 -0.05 5.72
C ALA A 132 -2.12 -1.54 5.88
N LEU A 133 -1.43 -2.13 4.90
CA LEU A 133 -0.93 -3.51 4.94
C LEU A 133 0.60 -3.45 4.82
N LEU A 134 1.29 -3.95 5.81
CA LEU A 134 2.73 -3.83 5.95
C LEU A 134 3.35 -5.20 6.29
N PRO A 135 4.58 -5.50 5.83
CA PRO A 135 5.25 -6.74 6.20
C PRO A 135 5.64 -6.72 7.68
N LYS A 136 5.17 -7.70 8.46
CA LYS A 136 5.51 -7.82 9.89
C LYS A 136 7.01 -7.89 10.17
N PRO A 137 7.81 -8.65 9.39
CA PRO A 137 9.25 -8.77 9.66
C PRO A 137 10.02 -7.45 9.54
N TYR A 138 9.52 -6.51 8.74
CA TYR A 138 10.16 -5.22 8.51
C TYR A 138 9.61 -4.10 9.41
N ALA A 139 8.52 -4.33 10.14
CA ALA A 139 7.83 -3.31 10.92
C ALA A 139 8.79 -2.55 11.85
N PHE A 140 8.81 -1.22 11.73
CA PHE A 140 9.58 -0.26 12.53
C PHE A 140 11.11 -0.43 12.51
N LYS A 141 11.68 -1.13 11.51
CA LYS A 141 13.12 -1.40 11.46
C LYS A 141 13.95 -0.29 10.82
N ALA A 142 13.51 0.26 9.71
CA ALA A 142 14.26 1.27 8.98
C ALA A 142 13.35 2.13 8.09
N ARG A 143 13.90 3.26 7.63
CA ARG A 143 13.28 4.11 6.62
C ARG A 143 13.87 3.83 5.24
N PRO A 144 13.08 4.02 4.15
CA PRO A 144 13.55 3.71 2.79
C PRO A 144 14.82 4.45 2.38
N TRP A 145 15.03 5.66 2.88
CA TRP A 145 16.24 6.47 2.59
C TRP A 145 17.48 6.04 3.35
N GLU A 146 17.35 5.18 4.38
CA GLU A 146 18.49 4.62 5.11
C GLU A 146 19.06 3.38 4.44
N LEU A 147 18.37 2.85 3.41
CA LEU A 147 18.68 1.55 2.81
C LEU A 147 19.53 1.67 1.56
N GLY A 148 20.57 0.90 1.49
CA GLY A 148 21.26 0.56 0.25
C GLY A 148 20.44 -0.44 -0.55
N LYS A 149 20.22 -0.16 -1.83
CA LYS A 149 19.39 -0.99 -2.73
C LYS A 149 20.30 -1.73 -3.70
N THR A 150 20.24 -3.06 -3.72
CA THR A 150 21.03 -3.92 -4.61
C THR A 150 20.08 -4.78 -5.44
N GLU A 151 20.21 -4.69 -6.74
CA GLU A 151 19.47 -5.54 -7.66
C GLU A 151 20.09 -6.94 -7.72
N SER A 152 19.25 -7.97 -7.69
CA SER A 152 19.67 -9.36 -7.69
C SER A 152 18.62 -10.26 -8.35
N ILE A 153 18.89 -11.54 -8.31
CA ILE A 153 18.01 -12.61 -8.81
C ILE A 153 17.76 -13.57 -7.65
N ASP A 154 16.53 -14.05 -7.53
CA ASP A 154 16.20 -15.09 -6.57
C ASP A 154 16.75 -16.44 -7.06
N VAL A 155 17.74 -16.94 -6.33
CA VAL A 155 18.38 -18.24 -6.63
C VAL A 155 17.60 -19.45 -6.10
N MET A 156 16.59 -19.20 -5.26
CA MET A 156 15.70 -20.26 -4.75
C MET A 156 14.51 -20.51 -5.69
N ASP A 157 14.29 -19.62 -6.65
CA ASP A 157 13.26 -19.74 -7.65
C ASP A 157 13.85 -20.23 -8.99
N ALA A 158 13.28 -21.30 -9.53
CA ALA A 158 13.69 -21.89 -10.82
C ALA A 158 13.51 -20.93 -12.02
N LEU A 159 12.64 -19.93 -11.90
CA LEU A 159 12.41 -18.90 -12.94
C LEU A 159 13.44 -17.78 -12.87
N GLY A 160 14.23 -17.70 -11.79
CA GLY A 160 15.19 -16.64 -11.59
C GLY A 160 14.54 -15.26 -11.45
N SER A 161 13.50 -15.17 -10.64
CA SER A 161 12.73 -13.92 -10.42
C SER A 161 13.64 -12.77 -10.04
N ALA A 162 13.41 -11.61 -10.68
CA ALA A 162 14.18 -10.40 -10.39
C ALA A 162 13.78 -9.81 -9.02
N ILE A 163 14.75 -9.62 -8.15
CA ILE A 163 14.56 -9.09 -6.79
C ILE A 163 15.44 -7.88 -6.52
N ARG A 164 15.06 -7.12 -5.51
CA ARG A 164 15.88 -6.06 -4.92
C ARG A 164 16.11 -6.38 -3.45
N VAL A 165 17.37 -6.41 -3.06
CA VAL A 165 17.80 -6.61 -1.67
C VAL A 165 18.08 -5.25 -1.06
N ASP A 166 17.34 -4.89 -0.02
CA ASP A 166 17.50 -3.64 0.72
C ASP A 166 18.31 -3.91 2.00
N VAL A 167 19.45 -3.24 2.15
CA VAL A 167 20.40 -3.44 3.24
C VAL A 167 20.65 -2.16 4.04
N ARG A 168 20.93 -2.32 5.35
CA ARG A 168 21.44 -1.24 6.19
C ARG A 168 22.79 -1.69 6.78
N GLY A 169 23.85 -1.08 6.29
CA GLY A 169 25.21 -1.55 6.59
C GLY A 169 25.46 -2.96 6.05
N ARG A 170 25.60 -3.94 6.93
CA ARG A 170 25.81 -5.36 6.57
C ARG A 170 24.57 -6.24 6.77
N GLU A 171 23.48 -5.66 7.25
CA GLU A 171 22.24 -6.38 7.54
C GLU A 171 21.26 -6.27 6.39
N VAL A 172 20.73 -7.42 5.93
CA VAL A 172 19.61 -7.47 4.99
C VAL A 172 18.33 -7.15 5.76
N MET A 173 17.66 -6.06 5.35
CA MET A 173 16.46 -5.59 6.02
C MET A 173 15.19 -6.16 5.39
N ARG A 174 15.16 -6.24 4.05
CA ARG A 174 14.04 -6.81 3.30
C ARG A 174 14.48 -7.19 1.89
N ILE A 175 13.69 -8.07 1.27
CA ILE A 175 13.80 -8.44 -0.13
C ILE A 175 12.46 -8.08 -0.79
N LEU A 176 12.51 -7.37 -1.90
CA LEU A 176 11.33 -6.90 -2.63
C LEU A 176 11.36 -7.39 -4.07
N PRO A 177 10.19 -7.57 -4.70
CA PRO A 177 10.12 -7.83 -6.14
C PRO A 177 10.65 -6.63 -6.92
N ARG A 178 11.22 -6.89 -8.07
CA ARG A 178 11.72 -5.88 -8.99
C ARG A 178 11.22 -6.15 -10.39
N VAL A 179 10.68 -5.13 -11.04
CA VAL A 179 10.37 -5.20 -12.47
C VAL A 179 11.66 -5.28 -13.29
N ASN A 180 11.73 -6.24 -14.19
CA ASN A 180 12.81 -6.39 -15.15
C ASN A 180 12.20 -6.72 -16.52
N GLU A 181 11.91 -5.68 -17.30
CA GLU A 181 11.19 -5.78 -18.57
C GLU A 181 11.86 -6.67 -19.62
N ASN A 182 13.14 -7.04 -19.43
CA ASN A 182 13.85 -7.95 -20.33
C ASN A 182 13.59 -9.43 -19.98
N VAL A 183 13.11 -9.73 -18.78
CA VAL A 183 12.98 -11.09 -18.28
C VAL A 183 11.58 -11.37 -17.77
N ASN A 184 10.98 -10.46 -17.01
CA ASN A 184 9.68 -10.61 -16.37
C ASN A 184 8.95 -9.28 -16.16
#